data_a82fe0a0a792d4ea11536dee5a60f941
#
_entry.id   a82fe0a0a792d4ea11536dee5a60f941
#
_cell.length_a   1.000
_cell.length_b   1.000
_cell.length_c   1.000
_cell.angle_alpha   90.00
_cell.angle_beta   90.00
_cell.angle_gamma   90.00
#
_symmetry.space_group_name_H-M   'P 1'
#
loop_
_entity.id
_entity.type
_entity.pdbx_description
1 polymer ?
#
loop_
_entity_poly.entity_id
_entity_poly.type
_entity_poly.pdbx_seq_one_letter_code
_entity_poly.pdbx_strand_id
1 'polypeptide(L)'
;DLNLIKINKFKKKIFKFKPKIQIGFNRRYDPGHNSLKKNLLKGKIGKLEKIIITSRDPAPPSINYLKSSGGIFKDMMIHDFDLARYYVGSDEFKFLFATGNYFGGRKFQKVKDLELATVVMKTKGGVQCIITNSRHCSFGYDQRVELFGDKGMIISENQRDLETSFFSRNSTNNKLSYKNFFIERYSKAFKIQLDYLAKVCKKNKKPLVDFEDGRMSIILAETANKS
;
A
#
# COMPACT_ATOMS: atom_id res chain seq x y z
N ASP A 1 13.61 -5.22 8.52
CA ASP A 1 14.82 -4.45 8.24
C ASP A 1 14.63 -3.67 6.95
N LEU A 2 15.15 -2.44 6.89
CA LEU A 2 15.08 -1.54 5.74
C LEU A 2 16.31 -1.64 4.81
N ASN A 3 17.26 -2.50 5.14
CA ASN A 3 18.52 -2.67 4.41
C ASN A 3 18.50 -3.97 3.60
N LEU A 4 18.50 -3.86 2.28
CA LEU A 4 18.41 -4.99 1.36
C LEU A 4 19.58 -5.98 1.50
N ILE A 5 20.80 -5.49 1.81
CA ILE A 5 21.98 -6.35 2.02
C ILE A 5 21.74 -7.25 3.24
N LYS A 6 21.26 -6.66 4.35
CA LYS A 6 20.94 -7.43 5.57
C LYS A 6 19.80 -8.42 5.33
N ILE A 7 18.76 -8.02 4.59
CA ILE A 7 17.64 -8.90 4.20
C ILE A 7 18.14 -10.10 3.40
N ASN A 8 19.00 -9.88 2.40
CA ASN A 8 19.56 -10.95 1.58
C ASN A 8 20.48 -11.89 2.39
N LYS A 9 21.29 -11.33 3.30
CA LYS A 9 22.13 -12.12 4.22
C LYS A 9 21.27 -12.97 5.16
N PHE A 10 20.21 -12.39 5.70
CA PHE A 10 19.24 -13.11 6.54
C PHE A 10 18.56 -14.24 5.77
N LYS A 11 18.10 -13.98 4.54
CA LYS A 11 17.51 -15.00 3.65
C LYS A 11 18.40 -16.24 3.56
N LYS A 12 19.69 -16.06 3.23
CA LYS A 12 20.65 -17.16 3.10
C LYS A 12 20.79 -17.99 4.39
N LYS A 13 20.70 -17.33 5.57
CA LYS A 13 20.85 -18.02 6.87
C LYS A 13 19.65 -18.84 7.26
N ILE A 14 18.41 -18.34 7.04
CA ILE A 14 17.22 -18.93 7.63
C ILE A 14 16.47 -19.87 6.69
N PHE A 15 16.58 -19.71 5.37
CA PHE A 15 15.77 -20.48 4.43
C PHE A 15 16.11 -21.99 4.42
N LYS A 16 17.30 -22.37 4.88
CA LYS A 16 17.65 -23.79 5.12
C LYS A 16 16.71 -24.47 6.12
N PHE A 17 16.08 -23.71 7.03
CA PHE A 17 15.13 -24.21 8.02
C PHE A 17 13.67 -24.21 7.52
N LYS A 18 13.40 -23.77 6.27
CA LYS A 18 12.07 -23.67 5.67
C LYS A 18 11.06 -22.90 6.57
N PRO A 19 11.40 -21.72 7.11
CA PRO A 19 10.57 -21.01 8.07
C PRO A 19 9.26 -20.53 7.44
N LYS A 20 8.20 -20.45 8.24
CA LYS A 20 6.94 -19.78 7.88
C LYS A 20 7.05 -18.30 8.28
N ILE A 21 7.33 -17.44 7.31
CA ILE A 21 7.46 -16.00 7.52
C ILE A 21 6.29 -15.29 6.86
N GLN A 22 5.49 -14.57 7.63
CA GLN A 22 4.47 -13.65 7.13
C GLN A 22 4.92 -12.22 7.38
N ILE A 23 4.94 -11.41 6.32
CA ILE A 23 5.22 -9.97 6.42
C ILE A 23 3.93 -9.23 6.79
N GLY A 24 4.06 -8.13 7.54
CA GLY A 24 2.96 -7.35 8.09
C GLY A 24 2.21 -6.46 7.10
N PHE A 25 2.20 -6.77 5.80
CA PHE A 25 1.43 -6.03 4.80
C PHE A 25 -0.06 -6.40 4.91
N ASN A 26 -0.75 -5.72 5.83
CA ASN A 26 -2.13 -5.97 6.18
C ASN A 26 -3.14 -5.64 5.08
N ARG A 27 -2.78 -4.77 4.11
CA ARG A 27 -3.69 -4.28 3.07
C ARG A 27 -4.20 -5.40 2.14
N ARG A 28 -3.41 -6.47 1.90
CA ARG A 28 -3.89 -7.66 1.14
C ARG A 28 -5.02 -8.41 1.86
N TYR A 29 -5.17 -8.22 3.18
CA TYR A 29 -6.22 -8.81 4.01
C TYR A 29 -7.42 -7.87 4.20
N ASP A 30 -7.33 -6.61 3.77
CA ASP A 30 -8.45 -5.68 3.81
C ASP A 30 -9.59 -6.17 2.91
N PRO A 31 -10.84 -6.25 3.41
CA PRO A 31 -11.96 -6.77 2.63
C PRO A 31 -12.18 -6.03 1.30
N GLY A 32 -12.05 -4.69 1.28
CA GLY A 32 -12.19 -3.88 0.09
C GLY A 32 -11.09 -4.18 -0.93
N HIS A 33 -9.83 -4.04 -0.54
CA HIS A 33 -8.68 -4.29 -1.43
C HIS A 33 -8.63 -5.76 -1.91
N ASN A 34 -8.97 -6.72 -1.04
CA ASN A 34 -9.04 -8.13 -1.43
C ASN A 34 -10.18 -8.40 -2.42
N SER A 35 -11.31 -7.67 -2.29
CA SER A 35 -12.42 -7.76 -3.24
C SER A 35 -11.99 -7.36 -4.66
N LEU A 36 -11.14 -6.33 -4.81
CA LEU A 36 -10.58 -5.94 -6.11
C LEU A 36 -9.83 -7.12 -6.75
N LYS A 37 -8.92 -7.76 -6.00
CA LYS A 37 -8.17 -8.92 -6.51
C LYS A 37 -9.07 -10.08 -6.91
N LYS A 38 -10.09 -10.38 -6.10
CA LYS A 38 -11.06 -11.45 -6.42
C LYS A 38 -11.85 -11.16 -7.70
N ASN A 39 -12.28 -9.92 -7.90
CA ASN A 39 -13.01 -9.52 -9.10
C ASN A 39 -12.12 -9.48 -10.35
N LEU A 40 -10.87 -9.04 -10.21
CA LEU A 40 -9.85 -9.11 -11.25
C LEU A 40 -9.63 -10.56 -11.72
N LEU A 41 -9.42 -11.49 -10.77
CA LEU A 41 -9.22 -12.92 -11.07
C LEU A 41 -10.46 -13.58 -11.70
N LYS A 42 -11.65 -13.05 -11.46
CA LYS A 42 -12.90 -13.48 -12.12
C LYS A 42 -13.09 -12.86 -13.51
N GLY A 43 -12.15 -12.06 -13.98
CA GLY A 43 -12.22 -11.40 -15.29
C GLY A 43 -13.27 -10.29 -15.41
N LYS A 44 -13.82 -9.77 -14.29
CA LYS A 44 -14.93 -8.79 -14.33
C LYS A 44 -14.59 -7.48 -15.02
N ILE A 45 -13.32 -7.08 -15.03
CA ILE A 45 -12.85 -5.88 -15.74
C ILE A 45 -12.02 -6.22 -16.99
N GLY A 46 -11.99 -7.51 -17.38
CA GLY A 46 -11.18 -7.97 -18.49
C GLY A 46 -9.68 -7.95 -18.17
N LYS A 47 -8.86 -7.56 -19.16
CA LYS A 47 -7.41 -7.44 -19.00
C LYS A 47 -7.08 -6.17 -18.22
N LEU A 48 -6.28 -6.29 -17.16
CA LEU A 48 -5.82 -5.15 -16.37
C LEU A 48 -4.90 -4.27 -17.20
N GLU A 49 -5.16 -2.98 -17.25
CA GLU A 49 -4.39 -1.97 -18.00
C GLU A 49 -3.76 -0.92 -17.10
N LYS A 50 -4.48 -0.51 -16.03
CA LYS A 50 -4.00 0.54 -15.12
C LYS A 50 -4.36 0.25 -13.67
N ILE A 51 -3.47 0.66 -12.77
CA ILE A 51 -3.64 0.68 -11.32
C ILE A 51 -3.41 2.11 -10.84
N ILE A 52 -4.32 2.65 -10.01
CA ILE A 52 -4.10 3.91 -9.30
C ILE A 52 -4.24 3.64 -7.81
N ILE A 53 -3.23 4.01 -7.03
CA ILE A 53 -3.22 3.88 -5.57
C ILE A 53 -3.01 5.26 -4.96
N THR A 54 -3.92 5.66 -4.09
CA THR A 54 -3.81 6.88 -3.30
C THR A 54 -3.71 6.52 -1.83
N SER A 55 -2.66 6.98 -1.16
CA SER A 55 -2.46 6.79 0.27
C SER A 55 -2.03 8.09 0.93
N ARG A 56 -2.85 8.63 1.84
CA ARG A 56 -2.58 9.88 2.54
C ARG A 56 -2.84 9.71 4.02
N ASP A 57 -1.87 10.10 4.84
CA ASP A 57 -2.01 10.11 6.29
C ASP A 57 -2.69 11.41 6.75
N PRO A 58 -3.49 11.40 7.82
CA PRO A 58 -4.21 12.59 8.27
C PRO A 58 -3.27 13.69 8.80
N ALA A 59 -2.11 13.30 9.34
CA ALA A 59 -1.10 14.23 9.84
C ALA A 59 0.31 13.64 9.71
N PRO A 60 1.32 14.51 9.54
CA PRO A 60 2.70 14.06 9.47
C PRO A 60 3.19 13.52 10.81
N PRO A 61 4.00 12.45 10.82
CA PRO A 61 4.54 11.87 12.04
C PRO A 61 5.55 12.81 12.74
N SER A 62 5.97 12.42 13.94
CA SER A 62 6.98 13.16 14.70
C SER A 62 8.33 13.18 13.98
N ILE A 63 9.17 14.19 14.28
CA ILE A 63 10.51 14.30 13.68
C ILE A 63 11.42 13.11 14.06
N ASN A 64 11.25 12.57 15.27
CA ASN A 64 12.02 11.41 15.72
C ASN A 64 11.67 10.17 14.91
N TYR A 65 10.38 9.97 14.61
CA TYR A 65 9.93 8.90 13.73
C TYR A 65 10.50 9.06 12.32
N LEU A 66 10.40 10.25 11.73
CA LEU A 66 10.93 10.53 10.37
C LEU A 66 12.41 10.17 10.23
N LYS A 67 13.24 10.46 11.26
CA LYS A 67 14.68 10.14 11.25
C LYS A 67 14.97 8.64 11.15
N SER A 68 14.08 7.79 11.63
CA SER A 68 14.27 6.33 11.71
C SER A 68 13.40 5.54 10.73
N SER A 69 12.39 6.16 10.12
CA SER A 69 11.40 5.49 9.27
C SER A 69 11.96 4.94 7.95
N GLY A 70 13.06 5.52 7.47
CA GLY A 70 13.65 5.18 6.17
C GLY A 70 13.08 5.98 5.00
N GLY A 71 12.28 7.03 5.29
CA GLY A 71 11.67 7.92 4.30
C GLY A 71 10.36 7.40 3.72
N ILE A 72 9.65 8.28 3.00
CA ILE A 72 8.28 8.02 2.51
C ILE A 72 8.15 6.72 1.70
N PHE A 73 9.16 6.37 0.90
CA PHE A 73 9.11 5.18 0.07
C PHE A 73 9.24 3.87 0.86
N LYS A 74 10.05 3.84 1.93
CA LYS A 74 10.27 2.64 2.77
C LYS A 74 9.30 2.54 3.94
N ASP A 75 8.71 3.65 4.36
CA ASP A 75 7.79 3.72 5.49
C ASP A 75 6.32 3.63 5.05
N MET A 76 5.91 4.49 4.13
CA MET A 76 4.52 4.64 3.72
C MET A 76 4.23 3.90 2.40
N MET A 77 4.96 4.21 1.33
CA MET A 77 4.70 3.68 -0.01
C MET A 77 5.03 2.19 -0.16
N ILE A 78 5.80 1.62 0.75
CA ILE A 78 6.12 0.19 0.75
C ILE A 78 4.86 -0.69 0.76
N HIS A 79 3.79 -0.26 1.42
CA HIS A 79 2.50 -0.93 1.44
C HIS A 79 1.79 -0.86 0.09
N ASP A 80 1.97 0.23 -0.64
CA ASP A 80 1.39 0.44 -1.98
C ASP A 80 2.17 -0.33 -3.04
N PHE A 81 3.48 -0.41 -2.93
CA PHE A 81 4.31 -1.30 -3.77
C PHE A 81 3.90 -2.76 -3.62
N ASP A 82 3.62 -3.19 -2.39
CA ASP A 82 3.12 -4.53 -2.14
C ASP A 82 1.74 -4.77 -2.78
N LEU A 83 0.80 -3.83 -2.65
CA LEU A 83 -0.50 -3.92 -3.29
C LEU A 83 -0.41 -3.92 -4.82
N ALA A 84 0.41 -3.04 -5.41
CA ALA A 84 0.62 -3.02 -6.85
C ALA A 84 1.11 -4.38 -7.36
N ARG A 85 2.12 -4.97 -6.70
CA ARG A 85 2.62 -6.32 -6.98
C ARG A 85 1.54 -7.39 -6.83
N TYR A 86 0.71 -7.27 -5.80
CA TYR A 86 -0.40 -8.20 -5.56
C TYR A 86 -1.40 -8.21 -6.72
N TYR A 87 -1.74 -7.04 -7.28
CA TYR A 87 -2.69 -6.95 -8.38
C TYR A 87 -2.11 -7.45 -9.70
N VAL A 88 -0.90 -7.06 -10.06
CA VAL A 88 -0.28 -7.53 -11.32
C VAL A 88 0.12 -9.01 -11.29
N GLY A 89 0.30 -9.59 -10.11
CA GLY A 89 0.64 -11.03 -9.97
C GLY A 89 2.07 -11.32 -10.40
N SER A 90 2.24 -12.17 -11.42
CA SER A 90 3.57 -12.57 -11.93
C SER A 90 4.16 -11.57 -12.93
N ASP A 91 3.41 -10.56 -13.36
CA ASP A 91 3.92 -9.54 -14.28
C ASP A 91 4.82 -8.53 -13.53
N GLU A 92 6.09 -8.52 -13.85
CA GLU A 92 7.09 -7.74 -13.12
C GLU A 92 7.15 -6.29 -13.59
N PHE A 93 7.32 -5.35 -12.65
CA PHE A 93 7.62 -3.95 -12.98
C PHE A 93 9.00 -3.82 -13.60
N LYS A 94 9.06 -3.18 -14.79
CA LYS A 94 10.25 -2.98 -15.62
C LYS A 94 10.73 -1.54 -15.64
N PHE A 95 9.81 -0.61 -15.41
CA PHE A 95 10.05 0.82 -15.39
C PHE A 95 9.52 1.40 -14.08
N LEU A 96 10.26 2.34 -13.49
CA LEU A 96 9.86 3.12 -12.34
C LEU A 96 10.45 4.52 -12.46
N PHE A 97 9.60 5.54 -12.27
CA PHE A 97 9.98 6.93 -12.09
C PHE A 97 9.32 7.45 -10.81
N ALA A 98 10.07 8.18 -9.99
CA ALA A 98 9.58 8.76 -8.75
C ALA A 98 9.89 10.25 -8.68
N THR A 99 8.96 11.01 -8.11
CA THR A 99 9.13 12.43 -7.81
C THR A 99 8.46 12.76 -6.49
N GLY A 100 8.91 13.81 -5.82
CA GLY A 100 8.30 14.24 -4.57
C GLY A 100 8.83 15.56 -4.08
N ASN A 101 8.19 16.10 -3.03
CA ASN A 101 8.53 17.41 -2.47
C ASN A 101 8.11 17.51 -1.00
N TYR A 102 8.55 18.59 -0.36
CA TYR A 102 8.16 19.01 0.99
C TYR A 102 7.64 20.47 0.92
N PHE A 103 6.31 20.64 0.97
CA PHE A 103 5.66 21.92 0.68
C PHE A 103 5.64 22.92 1.84
N GLY A 104 5.60 22.51 3.06
CA GLY A 104 5.46 23.45 4.19
C GLY A 104 6.28 23.08 5.41
N GLY A 105 6.92 21.97 5.36
CA GLY A 105 7.48 21.38 6.55
C GLY A 105 8.98 21.52 6.68
N ARG A 106 9.49 22.59 7.35
CA ARG A 106 10.90 22.65 7.75
C ARG A 106 11.42 21.36 8.41
N LYS A 107 10.53 20.57 9.03
CA LYS A 107 10.88 19.30 9.64
C LYS A 107 11.29 18.24 8.60
N PHE A 108 10.66 18.20 7.43
CA PHE A 108 11.01 17.27 6.36
C PHE A 108 12.35 17.62 5.72
N GLN A 109 12.61 18.91 5.51
CA GLN A 109 13.92 19.40 5.05
C GLN A 109 15.05 18.99 5.99
N LYS A 110 14.85 19.17 7.32
CA LYS A 110 15.84 18.80 8.35
C LYS A 110 16.21 17.32 8.35
N VAL A 111 15.28 16.45 8.00
CA VAL A 111 15.49 14.97 7.97
C VAL A 111 15.72 14.44 6.55
N LYS A 112 15.72 15.33 5.54
CA LYS A 112 15.88 14.98 4.12
C LYS A 112 14.88 13.91 3.66
N ASP A 113 13.61 14.02 4.11
CA ASP A 113 12.49 13.14 3.72
C ASP A 113 11.45 13.94 2.94
N LEU A 114 10.63 13.25 2.16
CA LEU A 114 9.56 13.84 1.39
C LEU A 114 8.26 13.88 2.19
N GLU A 115 7.46 14.94 1.99
CA GLU A 115 6.11 15.06 2.52
C GLU A 115 5.07 14.48 1.57
N LEU A 116 5.33 14.63 0.27
CA LEU A 116 4.48 14.14 -0.81
C LEU A 116 5.37 13.44 -1.84
N ALA A 117 4.91 12.30 -2.36
CA ALA A 117 5.59 11.57 -3.40
C ALA A 117 4.61 10.94 -4.40
N THR A 118 5.03 10.90 -5.65
CA THR A 118 4.32 10.19 -6.72
C THR A 118 5.30 9.26 -7.44
N VAL A 119 4.84 8.04 -7.70
CA VAL A 119 5.59 7.03 -8.44
C VAL A 119 4.76 6.55 -9.62
N VAL A 120 5.38 6.48 -10.78
CA VAL A 120 4.83 5.84 -11.98
C VAL A 120 5.64 4.61 -12.29
N MET A 121 4.97 3.49 -12.48
CA MET A 121 5.59 2.21 -12.83
C MET A 121 4.90 1.60 -14.06
N LYS A 122 5.62 0.75 -14.77
CA LYS A 122 5.08 -0.05 -15.88
C LYS A 122 5.61 -1.48 -15.81
N THR A 123 4.73 -2.45 -15.99
CA THR A 123 5.12 -3.86 -16.04
C THR A 123 5.67 -4.27 -17.41
N LYS A 124 6.26 -5.45 -17.49
CA LYS A 124 6.66 -6.08 -18.78
C LYS A 124 5.46 -6.25 -19.71
N GLY A 125 4.31 -6.63 -19.19
CA GLY A 125 3.05 -6.80 -19.93
C GLY A 125 2.34 -5.50 -20.28
N GLY A 126 2.87 -4.34 -19.87
CA GLY A 126 2.36 -3.02 -20.24
C GLY A 126 1.42 -2.39 -19.22
N VAL A 127 1.05 -3.04 -18.12
CA VAL A 127 0.19 -2.47 -17.07
C VAL A 127 0.87 -1.25 -16.46
N GLN A 128 0.18 -0.12 -16.45
CA GLN A 128 0.62 1.12 -15.81
C GLN A 128 0.17 1.16 -14.35
N CYS A 129 1.04 1.63 -13.46
CA CYS A 129 0.69 1.84 -12.06
C CYS A 129 1.12 3.23 -11.62
N ILE A 130 0.20 3.96 -11.01
CA ILE A 130 0.43 5.29 -10.42
C ILE A 130 0.16 5.18 -8.93
N ILE A 131 1.15 5.57 -8.12
CA ILE A 131 1.02 5.62 -6.66
C ILE A 131 1.25 7.07 -6.23
N THR A 132 0.34 7.62 -5.44
CA THR A 132 0.49 8.96 -4.84
C THR A 132 0.34 8.87 -3.33
N ASN A 133 1.35 9.36 -2.62
CA ASN A 133 1.38 9.40 -1.16
C ASN A 133 1.50 10.83 -0.65
N SER A 134 0.89 11.08 0.50
CA SER A 134 1.04 12.32 1.25
C SER A 134 1.07 12.05 2.75
N ARG A 135 1.96 12.72 3.47
CA ARG A 135 2.01 12.64 4.93
C ARG A 135 1.05 13.60 5.63
N HIS A 136 0.12 14.19 4.86
CA HIS A 136 -0.99 14.99 5.41
C HIS A 136 -2.23 14.89 4.53
N CYS A 137 -3.40 14.94 5.17
CA CYS A 137 -4.70 14.93 4.51
C CYS A 137 -5.75 15.50 5.47
N SER A 138 -6.27 16.69 5.17
CA SER A 138 -7.19 17.41 6.07
C SER A 138 -8.56 16.73 6.25
N PHE A 139 -8.93 15.83 5.34
CA PHE A 139 -10.23 15.14 5.36
C PHE A 139 -10.15 13.68 5.88
N GLY A 140 -9.05 13.30 6.52
CA GLY A 140 -8.90 11.99 7.16
C GLY A 140 -7.89 11.06 6.47
N TYR A 141 -7.92 9.77 6.80
CA TYR A 141 -7.02 8.76 6.27
C TYR A 141 -7.50 8.29 4.89
N ASP A 142 -6.89 8.80 3.84
CA ASP A 142 -7.29 8.56 2.44
C ASP A 142 -6.54 7.36 1.85
N GLN A 143 -7.27 6.27 1.61
CA GLN A 143 -6.72 4.97 1.17
C GLN A 143 -7.60 4.39 0.08
N ARG A 144 -7.32 4.73 -1.19
CA ARG A 144 -8.10 4.31 -2.34
C ARG A 144 -7.28 3.53 -3.34
N VAL A 145 -7.91 2.55 -3.97
CA VAL A 145 -7.31 1.76 -5.05
C VAL A 145 -8.31 1.63 -6.19
N GLU A 146 -7.86 1.95 -7.38
CA GLU A 146 -8.59 1.76 -8.63
C GLU A 146 -7.86 0.76 -9.52
N LEU A 147 -8.60 -0.20 -10.07
CA LEU A 147 -8.15 -1.11 -11.11
C LEU A 147 -8.99 -0.88 -12.35
N PHE A 148 -8.37 -0.48 -13.46
CA PHE A 148 -8.99 -0.25 -14.75
C PHE A 148 -8.52 -1.29 -15.76
N GLY A 149 -9.46 -1.84 -16.52
CA GLY A 149 -9.20 -2.82 -17.57
C GLY A 149 -10.09 -2.57 -18.79
N ASP A 150 -9.88 -3.36 -19.83
CA ASP A 150 -10.53 -3.21 -21.16
C ASP A 150 -12.06 -3.43 -21.14
N LYS A 151 -12.62 -4.00 -20.04
CA LYS A 151 -14.06 -4.26 -19.89
C LYS A 151 -14.70 -3.50 -18.73
N GLY A 152 -13.94 -2.67 -18.02
CA GLY A 152 -14.49 -1.89 -16.92
C GLY A 152 -13.47 -1.53 -15.86
N MET A 153 -13.98 -1.02 -14.75
CA MET A 153 -13.21 -0.49 -13.64
C MET A 153 -13.81 -0.94 -12.31
N ILE A 154 -12.96 -1.17 -11.33
CA ILE A 154 -13.36 -1.43 -9.94
C ILE A 154 -12.54 -0.57 -8.98
N ILE A 155 -13.20 -0.06 -7.94
CA ILE A 155 -12.58 0.82 -6.94
C ILE A 155 -12.82 0.28 -5.54
N SER A 156 -11.79 0.37 -4.69
CA SER A 156 -11.91 0.29 -3.23
C SER A 156 -11.77 1.70 -2.67
N GLU A 157 -12.87 2.22 -2.17
CA GLU A 157 -12.96 3.59 -1.65
C GLU A 157 -12.65 3.67 -0.15
N ASN A 158 -12.61 4.90 0.35
CA ASN A 158 -12.45 5.19 1.77
C ASN A 158 -13.69 4.76 2.56
N GLN A 159 -13.46 4.43 3.82
CA GLN A 159 -14.50 4.01 4.77
C GLN A 159 -14.83 5.15 5.74
N ARG A 160 -16.11 5.25 6.06
CA ARG A 160 -16.67 6.07 7.15
C ARG A 160 -17.23 5.17 8.24
N ASP A 161 -17.46 5.73 9.40
CA ASP A 161 -18.17 4.99 10.46
C ASP A 161 -19.66 4.85 10.14
N LEU A 162 -20.26 5.87 9.54
CA LEU A 162 -21.64 5.87 9.08
C LEU A 162 -21.72 6.41 7.65
N GLU A 163 -22.56 5.78 6.82
CA GLU A 163 -22.81 6.19 5.43
C GLU A 163 -24.04 7.13 5.33
N THR A 164 -24.26 7.95 6.36
CA THR A 164 -25.32 8.97 6.35
C THR A 164 -24.88 10.21 5.59
N SER A 165 -25.80 10.79 4.81
CA SER A 165 -25.62 12.06 4.13
C SER A 165 -26.61 13.08 4.70
N PHE A 166 -26.14 14.30 4.94
CA PHE A 166 -26.96 15.40 5.42
C PHE A 166 -27.28 16.36 4.27
N PHE A 167 -28.57 16.74 4.16
CA PHE A 167 -29.07 17.69 3.18
C PHE A 167 -29.76 18.83 3.92
N SER A 168 -29.44 20.07 3.60
CA SER A 168 -30.07 21.28 4.13
C SER A 168 -30.23 22.33 3.05
N ARG A 169 -30.90 23.46 3.38
CA ARG A 169 -31.06 24.57 2.44
C ARG A 169 -29.74 25.09 1.86
N ASN A 170 -28.67 25.07 2.65
CA ASN A 170 -27.36 25.65 2.30
C ASN A 170 -26.31 24.61 1.95
N SER A 171 -26.63 23.33 1.96
CA SER A 171 -25.68 22.26 1.78
C SER A 171 -26.34 20.96 1.36
N THR A 172 -25.78 20.30 0.38
CA THR A 172 -26.27 19.02 -0.12
C THR A 172 -25.17 17.94 -0.02
N ASN A 173 -25.57 16.71 0.36
CA ASN A 173 -24.73 15.52 0.40
C ASN A 173 -23.50 15.62 1.32
N ASN A 174 -23.62 16.33 2.45
CA ASN A 174 -22.57 16.36 3.46
C ASN A 174 -22.46 14.99 4.14
N LYS A 175 -21.28 14.43 4.13
CA LYS A 175 -20.96 13.14 4.77
C LYS A 175 -19.97 13.34 5.91
N LEU A 176 -19.98 12.41 6.88
CA LEU A 176 -18.96 12.36 7.91
C LEU A 176 -17.55 12.19 7.28
N SER A 177 -16.55 12.64 7.99
CA SER A 177 -15.13 12.42 7.63
C SER A 177 -14.82 10.93 7.51
N TYR A 178 -13.77 10.62 6.77
CA TYR A 178 -13.26 9.26 6.71
C TYR A 178 -12.70 8.83 8.07
N LYS A 179 -12.54 7.51 8.27
CA LYS A 179 -11.83 6.96 9.43
C LYS A 179 -10.49 7.67 9.61
N ASN A 180 -10.17 8.00 10.86
CA ASN A 180 -9.08 8.95 11.13
C ASN A 180 -7.70 8.34 10.90
N PHE A 181 -7.49 7.04 11.20
CA PHE A 181 -6.15 6.46 11.12
C PHE A 181 -6.15 4.96 10.76
N PHE A 182 -4.96 4.40 10.48
CA PHE A 182 -4.81 3.04 9.99
C PHE A 182 -5.33 1.97 10.96
N ILE A 183 -5.26 2.21 12.27
CA ILE A 183 -5.74 1.25 13.28
C ILE A 183 -7.24 1.02 13.11
N GLU A 184 -8.03 2.07 12.95
CA GLU A 184 -9.47 2.01 12.75
C GLU A 184 -9.79 1.49 11.34
N ARG A 185 -9.13 2.04 10.32
CA ARG A 185 -9.36 1.69 8.91
C ARG A 185 -9.09 0.22 8.64
N TYR A 186 -8.04 -0.35 9.24
CA TYR A 186 -7.59 -1.71 8.97
C TYR A 186 -7.85 -2.70 10.12
N SER A 187 -8.69 -2.38 11.11
CA SER A 187 -9.01 -3.26 12.24
C SER A 187 -9.44 -4.67 11.80
N LYS A 188 -10.32 -4.75 10.79
CA LYS A 188 -10.74 -6.03 10.19
C LYS A 188 -9.59 -6.75 9.47
N ALA A 189 -8.74 -6.01 8.78
CA ALA A 189 -7.60 -6.58 8.06
C ALA A 189 -6.58 -7.21 9.00
N PHE A 190 -6.27 -6.58 10.13
CA PHE A 190 -5.36 -7.14 11.15
C PHE A 190 -5.90 -8.45 11.73
N LYS A 191 -7.20 -8.50 12.07
CA LYS A 191 -7.83 -9.72 12.55
C LYS A 191 -7.75 -10.84 11.52
N ILE A 192 -8.14 -10.56 10.28
CA ILE A 192 -8.09 -11.54 9.17
C ILE A 192 -6.65 -12.02 8.95
N GLN A 193 -5.66 -11.13 9.04
CA GLN A 193 -4.24 -11.46 8.89
C GLN A 193 -3.76 -12.44 9.95
N LEU A 194 -4.13 -12.24 11.22
CA LEU A 194 -3.78 -13.15 12.33
C LEU A 194 -4.48 -14.51 12.19
N ASP A 195 -5.78 -14.50 11.90
CA ASP A 195 -6.54 -15.74 11.67
C ASP A 195 -5.98 -16.54 10.49
N TYR A 196 -5.53 -15.83 9.44
CA TYR A 196 -4.90 -16.46 8.29
C TYR A 196 -3.54 -17.08 8.65
N LEU A 197 -2.70 -16.39 9.42
CA LEU A 197 -1.42 -16.93 9.88
C LEU A 197 -1.62 -18.22 10.70
N ALA A 198 -2.58 -18.24 11.61
CA ALA A 198 -2.91 -19.44 12.38
C ALA A 198 -3.30 -20.62 11.47
N LYS A 199 -4.11 -20.35 10.43
CA LYS A 199 -4.48 -21.38 9.42
C LYS A 199 -3.27 -21.84 8.58
N VAL A 200 -2.37 -20.94 8.22
CA VAL A 200 -1.13 -21.24 7.49
C VAL A 200 -0.25 -22.19 8.30
N CYS A 201 -0.06 -21.90 9.60
CA CYS A 201 0.72 -22.76 10.50
C CYS A 201 0.10 -24.16 10.63
N LYS A 202 -1.22 -24.23 10.93
CA LYS A 202 -1.94 -25.50 11.10
C LYS A 202 -1.92 -26.38 9.83
N LYS A 203 -2.05 -25.75 8.64
CA LYS A 203 -2.15 -26.48 7.35
C LYS A 203 -0.80 -26.57 6.61
N ASN A 204 0.27 -26.15 7.20
CA ASN A 204 1.62 -26.11 6.62
C ASN A 204 1.67 -25.44 5.22
N LYS A 205 0.86 -24.38 5.00
CA LYS A 205 0.79 -23.66 3.72
C LYS A 205 1.80 -22.52 3.65
N LYS A 206 1.99 -21.96 2.46
CA LYS A 206 2.75 -20.73 2.25
C LYS A 206 1.90 -19.51 2.69
N PRO A 207 2.47 -18.52 3.40
CA PRO A 207 1.79 -17.26 3.70
C PRO A 207 1.39 -16.50 2.43
N LEU A 208 0.26 -15.77 2.49
CA LEU A 208 -0.20 -14.91 1.39
C LEU A 208 0.77 -13.75 1.13
N VAL A 209 1.38 -13.25 2.19
CA VAL A 209 2.41 -12.19 2.15
C VAL A 209 3.67 -12.78 2.75
N ASP A 210 4.55 -13.26 1.91
CA ASP A 210 5.76 -13.95 2.36
C ASP A 210 7.00 -13.05 2.42
N PHE A 211 8.13 -13.65 2.74
CA PHE A 211 9.41 -12.96 2.81
C PHE A 211 9.80 -12.29 1.48
N GLU A 212 9.53 -12.94 0.34
CA GLU A 212 9.88 -12.38 -0.97
C GLU A 212 9.03 -11.18 -1.34
N ASP A 213 7.76 -11.16 -0.92
CA ASP A 213 6.90 -9.97 -1.08
C ASP A 213 7.50 -8.76 -0.35
N GLY A 214 7.94 -8.95 0.90
CA GLY A 214 8.62 -7.90 1.67
C GLY A 214 9.91 -7.43 1.00
N ARG A 215 10.73 -8.37 0.56
CA ARG A 215 12.00 -8.08 -0.10
C ARG A 215 11.80 -7.30 -1.41
N MET A 216 10.85 -7.70 -2.24
CA MET A 216 10.56 -7.02 -3.51
C MET A 216 9.98 -5.62 -3.30
N SER A 217 9.17 -5.41 -2.26
CA SER A 217 8.69 -4.07 -1.92
C SER A 217 9.82 -3.14 -1.47
N ILE A 218 10.81 -3.64 -0.75
CA ILE A 218 12.04 -2.88 -0.42
C ILE A 218 12.84 -2.55 -1.68
N ILE A 219 12.96 -3.46 -2.64
CA ILE A 219 13.65 -3.19 -3.91
C ILE A 219 12.97 -2.03 -4.65
N LEU A 220 11.64 -2.04 -4.76
CA LEU A 220 10.91 -0.94 -5.40
C LEU A 220 11.10 0.38 -4.64
N ALA A 221 11.06 0.35 -3.30
CA ALA A 221 11.30 1.54 -2.47
C ALA A 221 12.72 2.10 -2.64
N GLU A 222 13.74 1.25 -2.71
CA GLU A 222 15.12 1.68 -2.98
C GLU A 222 15.30 2.19 -4.41
N THR A 223 14.59 1.62 -5.38
CA THR A 223 14.60 2.11 -6.76
C THR A 223 13.95 3.49 -6.85
N ALA A 224 12.80 3.69 -6.18
CA ALA A 224 12.14 4.99 -6.11
C ALA A 224 13.03 6.06 -5.44
N ASN A 225 13.79 5.69 -4.43
CA ASN A 225 14.74 6.61 -3.78
C ASN A 225 15.91 7.07 -4.67
N LYS A 226 16.22 6.30 -5.72
CA LYS A 226 17.32 6.57 -6.66
C LYS A 226 16.88 7.27 -7.94
N SER A 227 15.58 7.24 -8.20
CA SER A 227 14.95 7.86 -9.36
C SER A 227 14.85 9.37 -9.21
#